data_70169e0eb03046f007883c33d21a24d9
#
_entry.id   70169e0eb03046f007883c33d21a24d9
#
_cell.length_a   1.000
_cell.length_b   1.000
_cell.length_c   1.000
_cell.angle_alpha   90.00
_cell.angle_beta   90.00
_cell.angle_gamma   90.00
#
_symmetry.space_group_name_H-M   'P 1'
#
loop_
_entity.id
_entity.type
_entity.pdbx_description
1 polymer ?
#
loop_
_entity_poly.entity_id
_entity_poly.type
_entity_poly.pdbx_seq_one_letter_code
_entity_poly.pdbx_strand_id
1 'polypeptide(L)'
;MIRLCFILLLLFGMASAVAAQEPKAAAEQPKGPHLADLMKQQTYREAWEAMLRAETPPVPDWVTSYVTTFDSPPIPSFDVPIGSQAYTLAFTCKPNDCENHQLFVLFAPEGRHAWALLLTAGGGPRWLGNPDDDIKAAIRSSLE
;
A
#
# COMPACT_ATOMS: atom_id res chain seq x y z
N MET A 1 -24.60 50.74 -65.54
CA MET A 1 -24.94 49.37 -65.07
C MET A 1 -23.83 48.87 -64.09
N ILE A 2 -24.05 49.04 -62.80
CA ILE A 2 -23.05 48.74 -61.75
C ILE A 2 -23.48 47.45 -61.15
N ARG A 3 -22.64 46.39 -61.26
CA ARG A 3 -22.84 45.10 -60.60
C ARG A 3 -22.13 45.12 -59.27
N LEU A 4 -22.95 45.13 -58.21
CA LEU A 4 -22.51 45.02 -56.80
C LEU A 4 -22.15 43.57 -56.55
N CYS A 5 -20.87 43.29 -56.18
CA CYS A 5 -20.39 41.98 -55.77
C CYS A 5 -20.40 41.92 -54.26
N PHE A 6 -21.36 41.18 -53.73
CA PHE A 6 -21.40 40.88 -52.22
C PHE A 6 -20.39 39.80 -51.89
N ILE A 7 -19.36 40.16 -51.19
CA ILE A 7 -18.43 39.19 -50.57
C ILE A 7 -18.96 38.79 -49.22
N LEU A 8 -19.42 37.54 -49.11
CA LEU A 8 -19.88 36.93 -47.86
C LEU A 8 -18.65 36.37 -47.11
N LEU A 9 -18.21 37.05 -46.07
CA LEU A 9 -17.17 36.55 -45.15
C LEU A 9 -17.76 35.52 -44.19
N LEU A 10 -17.44 34.25 -44.42
CA LEU A 10 -17.72 33.17 -43.47
C LEU A 10 -16.66 33.18 -42.36
N LEU A 11 -17.02 33.64 -41.16
CA LEU A 11 -16.23 33.51 -39.94
C LEU A 11 -16.36 32.09 -39.42
N PHE A 12 -15.34 31.28 -39.64
CA PHE A 12 -15.21 29.98 -38.99
C PHE A 12 -14.76 30.20 -37.54
N GLY A 13 -15.69 30.10 -36.61
CA GLY A 13 -15.40 30.04 -35.16
C GLY A 13 -14.77 28.70 -34.82
N MET A 14 -13.47 28.68 -34.51
CA MET A 14 -12.82 27.51 -33.86
C MET A 14 -13.26 27.43 -32.42
N ALA A 15 -14.18 26.52 -32.11
CA ALA A 15 -14.49 26.13 -30.76
C ALA A 15 -13.33 25.26 -30.20
N SER A 16 -12.48 25.85 -29.39
CA SER A 16 -11.47 25.09 -28.60
C SER A 16 -12.19 24.27 -27.54
N ALA A 17 -12.27 22.96 -27.75
CA ALA A 17 -12.70 22.02 -26.69
C ALA A 17 -11.62 21.98 -25.61
N VAL A 18 -11.89 22.62 -24.49
CA VAL A 18 -11.11 22.44 -23.27
C VAL A 18 -11.46 21.05 -22.74
N ALA A 19 -10.54 20.09 -22.92
CA ALA A 19 -10.63 18.79 -22.28
C ALA A 19 -10.54 19.02 -20.77
N ALA A 20 -11.65 18.85 -20.06
CA ALA A 20 -11.66 18.80 -18.62
C ALA A 20 -10.83 17.57 -18.19
N GLN A 21 -9.65 17.79 -17.62
CA GLN A 21 -8.90 16.77 -16.95
C GLN A 21 -9.75 16.32 -15.75
N GLU A 22 -10.22 15.08 -15.80
CA GLU A 22 -10.81 14.43 -14.62
C GLU A 22 -9.80 14.54 -13.46
N PRO A 23 -10.24 14.99 -12.27
CA PRO A 23 -9.34 15.04 -11.13
C PRO A 23 -8.89 13.59 -10.85
N LYS A 24 -7.57 13.34 -10.98
CA LYS A 24 -6.92 12.13 -10.52
C LYS A 24 -7.41 11.88 -9.11
N ALA A 25 -8.14 10.78 -8.89
CA ALA A 25 -8.69 10.42 -7.59
C ALA A 25 -7.56 10.59 -6.56
N ALA A 26 -7.76 11.48 -5.59
CA ALA A 26 -6.82 11.65 -4.49
C ALA A 26 -6.68 10.28 -3.84
N ALA A 27 -5.44 9.79 -3.74
CA ALA A 27 -5.15 8.53 -3.07
C ALA A 27 -5.82 8.59 -1.70
N GLU A 28 -6.75 7.66 -1.44
CA GLU A 28 -7.52 7.64 -0.21
C GLU A 28 -6.54 7.46 0.94
N GLN A 29 -6.52 8.42 1.87
CA GLN A 29 -5.59 8.37 3.00
C GLN A 29 -5.86 7.12 3.84
N PRO A 30 -4.81 6.46 4.39
CA PRO A 30 -4.95 5.30 5.26
C PRO A 30 -5.95 5.61 6.40
N LYS A 31 -6.99 4.79 6.57
CA LYS A 31 -8.06 5.00 7.55
C LYS A 31 -8.27 3.79 8.46
N GLY A 32 -7.50 2.72 8.25
CA GLY A 32 -7.62 1.48 8.99
C GLY A 32 -7.04 1.56 10.42
N PRO A 33 -7.21 0.49 11.21
CA PRO A 33 -6.60 0.38 12.52
C PRO A 33 -5.07 0.37 12.42
N HIS A 34 -4.39 0.76 13.50
CA HIS A 34 -2.95 0.64 13.59
C HIS A 34 -2.54 -0.84 13.75
N LEU A 35 -1.32 -1.20 13.34
CA LEU A 35 -0.83 -2.57 13.51
C LEU A 35 -0.94 -3.05 14.95
N ALA A 36 -0.66 -2.18 15.94
CA ALA A 36 -0.82 -2.49 17.36
C ALA A 36 -2.26 -2.89 17.73
N ASP A 37 -3.27 -2.29 17.09
CA ASP A 37 -4.67 -2.65 17.34
C ASP A 37 -5.06 -3.96 16.66
N LEU A 38 -4.52 -4.23 15.47
CA LEU A 38 -4.65 -5.54 14.82
C LEU A 38 -4.04 -6.64 15.68
N MET A 39 -2.87 -6.43 16.27
CA MET A 39 -2.20 -7.40 17.14
C MET A 39 -2.94 -7.70 18.46
N LYS A 40 -3.91 -6.88 18.88
CA LYS A 40 -4.81 -7.18 20.00
C LYS A 40 -5.85 -8.26 19.65
N GLN A 41 -6.12 -8.44 18.36
CA GLN A 41 -7.03 -9.46 17.84
C GLN A 41 -6.29 -10.77 17.66
N GLN A 42 -6.84 -11.86 18.21
CA GLN A 42 -6.16 -13.17 18.26
C GLN A 42 -5.81 -13.68 16.85
N THR A 43 -6.71 -13.59 15.88
CA THR A 43 -6.48 -14.10 14.51
C THR A 43 -5.28 -13.43 13.82
N TYR A 44 -5.17 -12.10 13.94
CA TYR A 44 -4.04 -11.35 13.38
C TYR A 44 -2.72 -11.70 14.07
N ARG A 45 -2.75 -11.86 15.39
CA ARG A 45 -1.56 -12.27 16.17
C ARG A 45 -1.09 -13.67 15.79
N GLU A 46 -2.01 -14.62 15.68
CA GLU A 46 -1.70 -16.00 15.29
C GLU A 46 -1.12 -16.07 13.87
N ALA A 47 -1.67 -15.29 12.91
CA ALA A 47 -1.13 -15.19 11.55
C ALA A 47 0.29 -14.60 11.54
N TRP A 48 0.53 -13.52 12.31
CA TRP A 48 1.85 -12.92 12.49
C TRP A 48 2.86 -13.93 13.04
N GLU A 49 2.53 -14.61 14.14
CA GLU A 49 3.40 -15.60 14.76
C GLU A 49 3.65 -16.80 13.84
N ALA A 50 2.65 -17.24 13.10
CA ALA A 50 2.80 -18.32 12.12
C ALA A 50 3.75 -17.94 10.98
N MET A 51 3.63 -16.72 10.45
CA MET A 51 4.53 -16.17 9.46
C MET A 51 5.98 -16.18 9.96
N LEU A 52 6.24 -15.70 11.16
CA LEU A 52 7.59 -15.59 11.70
C LEU A 52 8.22 -16.95 12.06
N ARG A 53 7.42 -17.92 12.53
CA ARG A 53 7.93 -19.27 12.88
C ARG A 53 8.51 -20.03 11.69
N ALA A 54 8.04 -19.75 10.49
CA ALA A 54 8.49 -20.42 9.27
C ALA A 54 9.83 -19.90 8.75
N GLU A 55 10.35 -18.79 9.31
CA GLU A 55 11.46 -18.07 8.73
C GLU A 55 12.84 -18.64 9.12
N THR A 56 13.65 -18.87 8.08
CA THR A 56 15.05 -19.28 8.20
C THR A 56 15.91 -18.47 7.21
N PRO A 57 16.92 -17.70 7.65
CA PRO A 57 17.31 -17.44 9.05
C PRO A 57 16.22 -16.66 9.82
N PRO A 58 16.29 -16.65 11.17
CA PRO A 58 15.34 -15.89 11.99
C PRO A 58 15.28 -14.42 11.57
N VAL A 59 14.11 -13.81 11.80
CA VAL A 59 13.94 -12.36 11.59
C VAL A 59 14.62 -11.56 12.71
N PRO A 60 14.92 -10.27 12.52
CA PRO A 60 15.51 -9.43 13.57
C PRO A 60 14.63 -9.34 14.83
N ASP A 61 15.27 -9.18 16.00
CA ASP A 61 14.59 -9.13 17.31
C ASP A 61 13.51 -8.05 17.40
N TRP A 62 13.70 -6.90 16.76
CA TRP A 62 12.70 -5.83 16.77
C TRP A 62 11.37 -6.25 16.08
N VAL A 63 11.43 -7.20 15.13
CA VAL A 63 10.24 -7.79 14.51
C VAL A 63 9.57 -8.78 15.47
N THR A 64 10.35 -9.68 16.09
CA THR A 64 9.80 -10.69 17.00
C THR A 64 9.24 -10.08 18.28
N SER A 65 9.86 -9.03 18.80
CA SER A 65 9.44 -8.35 20.03
C SER A 65 8.25 -7.41 19.83
N TYR A 66 7.88 -7.07 18.58
CA TYR A 66 6.84 -6.10 18.29
C TYR A 66 5.51 -6.40 19.00
N VAL A 67 5.08 -7.65 19.04
CA VAL A 67 3.81 -8.08 19.67
C VAL A 67 3.76 -7.87 21.19
N THR A 68 4.90 -7.56 21.80
CA THR A 68 5.01 -7.27 23.24
C THR A 68 5.30 -5.81 23.53
N THR A 69 6.05 -5.14 22.64
CA THR A 69 6.47 -3.74 22.83
C THR A 69 5.50 -2.75 22.20
N PHE A 70 4.90 -3.12 21.06
CA PHE A 70 4.11 -2.23 20.19
C PHE A 70 4.82 -0.92 19.87
N ASP A 71 6.15 -0.94 19.87
CA ASP A 71 6.99 0.23 19.66
C ASP A 71 7.16 0.50 18.17
N SER A 72 6.30 1.34 17.63
CA SER A 72 6.24 1.70 16.21
C SER A 72 5.49 3.01 16.03
N PRO A 73 5.76 3.78 14.97
CA PRO A 73 4.95 4.91 14.60
C PRO A 73 3.47 4.50 14.42
N PRO A 74 2.52 5.32 14.90
CA PRO A 74 1.09 5.03 14.78
C PRO A 74 0.59 5.33 13.35
N ILE A 75 1.03 4.53 12.38
CA ILE A 75 0.62 4.64 10.99
C ILE A 75 -0.61 3.77 10.77
N PRO A 76 -1.73 4.33 10.31
CA PRO A 76 -2.93 3.56 9.98
C PRO A 76 -2.68 2.55 8.87
N SER A 77 -3.27 1.36 8.98
CA SER A 77 -3.33 0.41 7.89
C SER A 77 -4.30 0.89 6.79
N PHE A 78 -4.25 0.25 5.64
CA PHE A 78 -5.19 0.49 4.56
C PHE A 78 -5.54 -0.80 3.83
N ASP A 79 -6.68 -0.78 3.14
CA ASP A 79 -7.15 -1.92 2.39
C ASP A 79 -6.45 -2.01 1.04
N VAL A 80 -5.99 -3.20 0.69
CA VAL A 80 -5.39 -3.55 -0.61
C VAL A 80 -6.32 -4.54 -1.30
N PRO A 81 -6.95 -4.19 -2.41
CA PRO A 81 -7.79 -5.11 -3.15
C PRO A 81 -6.94 -6.15 -3.90
N ILE A 82 -7.22 -7.43 -3.68
CA ILE A 82 -6.64 -8.53 -4.45
C ILE A 82 -7.80 -9.41 -4.92
N GLY A 83 -8.05 -9.41 -6.23
CA GLY A 83 -9.26 -10.00 -6.80
C GLY A 83 -10.51 -9.30 -6.25
N SER A 84 -11.42 -10.06 -5.67
CA SER A 84 -12.67 -9.55 -5.05
C SER A 84 -12.57 -9.36 -3.54
N GLN A 85 -11.41 -9.52 -2.93
CA GLN A 85 -11.22 -9.47 -1.49
C GLN A 85 -10.38 -8.26 -1.07
N ALA A 86 -10.68 -7.69 0.10
CA ALA A 86 -9.88 -6.64 0.72
C ALA A 86 -8.89 -7.27 1.71
N TYR A 87 -7.62 -7.03 1.48
CA TYR A 87 -6.51 -7.37 2.36
C TYR A 87 -6.12 -6.13 3.15
N THR A 88 -5.53 -6.29 4.32
CA THR A 88 -5.11 -5.16 5.16
C THR A 88 -3.59 -5.05 5.14
N LEU A 89 -3.06 -3.94 4.59
CA LEU A 89 -1.63 -3.63 4.63
C LEU A 89 -1.33 -2.72 5.81
N ALA A 90 -0.45 -3.19 6.70
CA ALA A 90 0.02 -2.48 7.86
C ALA A 90 1.53 -2.27 7.80
N PHE A 91 2.02 -1.30 8.54
CA PHE A 91 3.43 -0.92 8.56
C PHE A 91 3.96 -0.88 9.99
N THR A 92 5.22 -1.28 10.16
CA THR A 92 6.03 -1.02 11.34
C THR A 92 7.49 -0.86 10.95
N CYS A 93 8.30 -0.34 11.85
CA CYS A 93 9.73 -0.18 11.64
C CYS A 93 10.50 -0.34 12.95
N LYS A 94 11.82 -0.49 12.84
CA LYS A 94 12.70 -0.56 14.00
C LYS A 94 12.67 0.76 14.76
N PRO A 95 12.44 0.76 16.09
CA PRO A 95 12.49 1.95 16.91
C PRO A 95 13.77 2.74 16.73
N ASN A 96 13.65 4.06 16.54
CA ASN A 96 14.75 5.01 16.31
C ASN A 96 15.58 4.79 15.02
N ASP A 97 15.14 3.87 14.12
CA ASP A 97 15.88 3.54 12.88
C ASP A 97 14.91 3.14 11.75
N CYS A 98 13.82 3.88 11.64
CA CYS A 98 12.72 3.61 10.71
C CYS A 98 13.12 3.78 9.24
N GLU A 99 14.09 4.65 8.97
CA GLU A 99 14.58 4.89 7.61
C GLU A 99 15.29 3.66 7.03
N ASN A 100 16.01 2.93 7.89
CA ASN A 100 16.86 1.82 7.47
C ASN A 100 16.21 0.42 7.69
N HIS A 101 15.15 0.34 8.49
CA HIS A 101 14.55 -0.93 8.87
C HIS A 101 13.03 -0.84 8.90
N GLN A 102 12.38 -1.38 7.86
CA GLN A 102 10.94 -1.27 7.64
C GLN A 102 10.32 -2.67 7.44
N LEU A 103 9.09 -2.83 7.89
CA LEU A 103 8.31 -4.04 7.69
C LEU A 103 6.89 -3.66 7.22
N PHE A 104 6.53 -4.12 6.04
CA PHE A 104 5.20 -4.01 5.47
C PHE A 104 4.52 -5.36 5.57
N VAL A 105 3.40 -5.43 6.27
CA VAL A 105 2.70 -6.69 6.56
C VAL A 105 1.33 -6.66 5.92
N LEU A 106 1.08 -7.61 5.02
CA LEU A 106 -0.21 -7.80 4.39
C LEU A 106 -0.96 -8.95 5.07
N PHE A 107 -2.11 -8.65 5.62
CA PHE A 107 -3.00 -9.65 6.21
C PHE A 107 -4.11 -10.02 5.23
N ALA A 108 -4.37 -11.31 5.10
CA ALA A 108 -5.56 -11.81 4.43
C ALA A 108 -6.84 -11.32 5.15
N PRO A 109 -8.00 -11.36 4.49
CA PRO A 109 -9.26 -10.98 5.13
C PRO A 109 -9.43 -11.62 6.51
N GLU A 110 -9.86 -10.82 7.48
CA GLU A 110 -10.06 -11.23 8.89
C GLU A 110 -8.77 -11.71 9.61
N GLY A 111 -7.59 -11.40 9.06
CA GLY A 111 -6.32 -11.78 9.68
C GLY A 111 -5.98 -13.27 9.62
N ARG A 112 -6.57 -14.02 8.68
CA ARG A 112 -6.40 -15.49 8.59
C ARG A 112 -5.01 -15.95 8.17
N HIS A 113 -4.25 -15.08 7.52
CA HIS A 113 -2.89 -15.31 7.08
C HIS A 113 -2.11 -14.00 7.01
N ALA A 114 -0.79 -14.08 7.08
CA ALA A 114 0.06 -12.90 6.95
C ALA A 114 1.28 -13.19 6.07
N TRP A 115 1.68 -12.17 5.31
CA TRP A 115 2.93 -12.10 4.55
C TRP A 115 3.58 -10.76 4.78
N ALA A 116 4.89 -10.68 4.63
CA ALA A 116 5.52 -9.40 4.79
C ALA A 116 6.71 -9.17 3.84
N LEU A 117 7.00 -7.89 3.62
CA LEU A 117 8.23 -7.39 3.01
C LEU A 117 9.06 -6.71 4.09
N LEU A 118 10.20 -7.29 4.41
CA LEU A 118 11.19 -6.72 5.33
C LEU A 118 12.29 -6.03 4.49
N LEU A 119 12.48 -4.75 4.76
CA LEU A 119 13.56 -3.93 4.19
C LEU A 119 14.58 -3.60 5.29
N THR A 120 15.86 -3.86 5.02
CA THR A 120 16.96 -3.54 5.93
C THR A 120 18.10 -2.86 5.18
N ALA A 121 18.73 -1.88 5.81
CA ALA A 121 19.88 -1.20 5.21
C ALA A 121 21.01 -2.19 4.89
N GLY A 122 21.54 -2.10 3.67
CA GLY A 122 22.61 -3.00 3.20
C GLY A 122 22.18 -4.41 2.86
N GLY A 123 20.91 -4.78 3.13
CA GLY A 123 20.26 -6.01 2.71
C GLY A 123 19.33 -5.79 1.53
N GLY A 124 19.07 -6.83 0.75
CA GLY A 124 17.98 -6.80 -0.23
C GLY A 124 16.60 -6.96 0.44
N PRO A 125 15.51 -6.76 -0.30
CA PRO A 125 14.17 -7.03 0.19
C PRO A 125 14.03 -8.51 0.55
N ARG A 126 13.56 -8.79 1.78
CA ARG A 126 13.27 -10.15 2.25
C ARG A 126 11.78 -10.34 2.39
N TRP A 127 11.26 -11.38 1.74
CA TRP A 127 9.87 -11.79 1.84
C TRP A 127 9.68 -12.78 2.98
N LEU A 128 8.65 -12.58 3.79
CA LEU A 128 8.28 -13.46 4.90
C LEU A 128 6.92 -14.09 4.65
N GLY A 129 6.71 -15.32 5.14
CA GLY A 129 5.47 -16.06 5.00
C GLY A 129 5.26 -16.70 3.63
N ASN A 130 6.31 -16.77 2.80
CA ASN A 130 6.28 -17.39 1.47
C ASN A 130 5.16 -16.86 0.55
N PRO A 131 5.10 -15.53 0.27
CA PRO A 131 4.09 -14.94 -0.61
C PRO A 131 4.26 -15.42 -2.05
N ASP A 132 3.14 -15.63 -2.73
CA ASP A 132 3.10 -15.82 -4.19
C ASP A 132 3.35 -14.48 -4.92
N ASP A 133 3.35 -14.52 -6.25
CA ASP A 133 3.66 -13.33 -7.04
C ASP A 133 2.56 -12.28 -7.01
N ASP A 134 1.30 -12.67 -6.83
CA ASP A 134 0.17 -11.74 -6.71
C ASP A 134 0.25 -10.95 -5.39
N ILE A 135 0.56 -11.63 -4.29
CA ILE A 135 0.78 -11.01 -2.97
C ILE A 135 1.99 -10.06 -3.02
N LYS A 136 3.10 -10.50 -3.63
CA LYS A 136 4.29 -9.64 -3.79
C LYS A 136 3.99 -8.40 -4.63
N ALA A 137 3.25 -8.57 -5.73
CA ALA A 137 2.86 -7.46 -6.59
C ALA A 137 1.95 -6.47 -5.85
N ALA A 138 0.97 -6.97 -5.09
CA ALA A 138 0.07 -6.15 -4.30
C ALA A 138 0.81 -5.31 -3.25
N ILE A 139 1.76 -5.90 -2.51
CA ILE A 139 2.57 -5.14 -1.55
C ILE A 139 3.41 -4.08 -2.28
N ARG A 140 4.12 -4.43 -3.37
CA ARG A 140 4.97 -3.47 -4.09
C ARG A 140 4.18 -2.29 -4.65
N SER A 141 3.06 -2.55 -5.32
CA SER A 141 2.23 -1.49 -5.93
C SER A 141 1.61 -0.55 -4.88
N SER A 142 1.50 -0.99 -3.63
CA SER A 142 1.02 -0.17 -2.53
C SER A 142 2.09 0.76 -1.94
N LEU A 143 3.36 0.60 -2.34
CA LEU A 143 4.50 1.39 -1.86
C LEU A 143 4.97 2.45 -2.89
N GLU A 144 4.41 2.45 -4.09
CA GLU A 144 4.68 3.41 -5.18
C GLU A 144 3.76 4.64 -5.09
#